data_942e129060b5161ef7ba3c2340a7790e
#
_entry.id   942e129060b5161ef7ba3c2340a7790e
#
_cell.length_a   1.000
_cell.length_b   1.000
_cell.length_c   1.000
_cell.angle_alpha   90.00
_cell.angle_beta   90.00
_cell.angle_gamma   90.00
#
_symmetry.space_group_name_H-M   'P 1'
#
loop_
_entity.id
_entity.type
_entity.pdbx_description
1 polymer ?
#
loop_
_entity_poly.entity_id
_entity_poly.type
_entity_poly.pdbx_seq_one_letter_code
_entity_poly.pdbx_strand_id
1 'polypeptide(L)'
;MKKIDFNVNPKSYKHWKIEIENNICNLIFNVDEDKGLIGDYKLKLNSYDLGVDIELYDVLQRLRFEYPFVNLIIIKSGNERAFSAGANIKMLAEASHAHKVNFCKYTNETRNFIESSSIR
;
A
#
# COMPACT_ATOMS: atom_id res chain seq x y z
N MET A 1 -4.07 16.69 17.13
CA MET A 1 -3.36 15.91 16.11
C MET A 1 -4.14 14.64 15.80
N LYS A 2 -4.39 14.38 14.52
CA LYS A 2 -5.13 13.18 14.12
C LYS A 2 -4.27 11.93 14.29
N LYS A 3 -4.78 10.96 15.02
CA LYS A 3 -4.07 9.71 15.23
C LYS A 3 -4.19 8.82 13.97
N ILE A 4 -3.07 8.28 13.55
CA ILE A 4 -3.03 7.35 12.42
C ILE A 4 -3.33 5.94 12.93
N ASP A 5 -4.30 5.29 12.32
CA ASP A 5 -4.67 3.92 12.64
C ASP A 5 -3.97 2.97 11.67
N PHE A 6 -3.10 2.13 12.21
CA PHE A 6 -2.37 1.13 11.43
C PHE A 6 -3.11 -0.21 11.35
N ASN A 7 -4.26 -0.31 12.03
CA ASN A 7 -5.03 -1.54 12.07
C ASN A 7 -6.02 -1.59 10.90
N VAL A 8 -5.68 -2.35 9.88
CA VAL A 8 -6.51 -2.52 8.69
C VAL A 8 -6.74 -4.01 8.41
N ASN A 9 -7.74 -4.31 7.60
CA ASN A 9 -8.02 -5.68 7.17
C ASN A 9 -8.50 -5.67 5.71
N PRO A 10 -8.46 -6.83 5.01
CA PRO A 10 -8.80 -6.88 3.58
C PRO A 10 -10.19 -6.36 3.24
N LYS A 11 -11.14 -6.48 4.14
CA LYS A 11 -12.51 -5.98 3.91
C LYS A 11 -12.58 -4.46 3.98
N SER A 12 -11.62 -3.82 4.63
CA SER A 12 -11.57 -2.36 4.78
C SER A 12 -10.54 -1.68 3.88
N TYR A 13 -9.84 -2.41 3.05
CA TYR A 13 -8.85 -1.83 2.14
C TYR A 13 -9.52 -0.84 1.18
N LYS A 14 -8.88 0.30 0.98
CA LYS A 14 -9.32 1.37 0.10
C LYS A 14 -8.54 1.43 -1.20
N HIS A 15 -7.34 0.87 -1.21
CA HIS A 15 -6.37 1.05 -2.30
C HIS A 15 -5.89 -0.25 -2.92
N TRP A 16 -6.05 -1.36 -2.23
CA TRP A 16 -5.58 -2.66 -2.69
C TRP A 16 -6.69 -3.68 -2.72
N LYS A 17 -6.64 -4.55 -3.71
CA LYS A 17 -7.57 -5.66 -3.83
C LYS A 17 -6.79 -6.95 -3.99
N ILE A 18 -7.21 -7.98 -3.27
CA ILE A 18 -6.57 -9.30 -3.31
C ILE A 18 -7.46 -10.25 -4.10
N GLU A 19 -6.87 -10.91 -5.09
CA GLU A 19 -7.53 -12.00 -5.83
C GLU A 19 -6.61 -13.20 -5.81
N ILE A 20 -7.02 -14.28 -5.16
CA ILE A 20 -6.24 -15.50 -5.05
C ILE A 20 -6.86 -16.57 -5.92
N GLU A 21 -6.06 -17.13 -6.79
CA GLU A 21 -6.43 -18.23 -7.67
C GLU A 21 -5.34 -19.29 -7.62
N ASN A 22 -5.67 -20.47 -7.09
CA ASN A 22 -4.71 -21.54 -6.84
C ASN A 22 -3.56 -21.03 -5.95
N ASN A 23 -2.33 -21.06 -6.46
CA ASN A 23 -1.14 -20.62 -5.72
C ASN A 23 -0.67 -19.23 -6.12
N ILE A 24 -1.50 -18.48 -6.85
CA ILE A 24 -1.17 -17.15 -7.37
C ILE A 24 -2.05 -16.12 -6.70
N CYS A 25 -1.43 -15.04 -6.22
CA CYS A 25 -2.14 -13.87 -5.73
C CYS A 25 -1.99 -12.73 -6.74
N ASN A 26 -3.10 -12.23 -7.26
CA ASN A 26 -3.14 -10.99 -8.01
C ASN A 26 -3.43 -9.87 -7.01
N LEU A 27 -2.46 -9.00 -6.83
CA LEU A 27 -2.56 -7.86 -5.91
C LEU A 27 -2.78 -6.61 -6.75
N ILE A 28 -3.99 -6.08 -6.71
CA ILE A 28 -4.40 -5.00 -7.59
C ILE A 28 -4.26 -3.67 -6.88
N PHE A 29 -3.45 -2.80 -7.44
CA PHE A 29 -3.21 -1.45 -6.97
C PHE A 29 -4.16 -0.48 -7.66
N ASN A 30 -5.20 -0.09 -6.97
CA ASN A 30 -6.22 0.82 -7.49
C ASN A 30 -6.61 1.81 -6.40
N VAL A 31 -5.85 2.89 -6.31
CA VAL A 31 -5.97 3.87 -5.23
C VAL A 31 -7.27 4.66 -5.34
N ASP A 32 -7.97 4.77 -4.22
CA ASP A 32 -9.12 5.65 -4.11
C ASP A 32 -8.62 7.09 -3.93
N GLU A 33 -8.80 7.90 -4.96
CA GLU A 33 -8.27 9.27 -5.00
C GLU A 33 -8.76 10.14 -3.84
N ASP A 34 -9.96 9.85 -3.33
CA ASP A 34 -10.59 10.64 -2.28
C ASP A 34 -10.26 10.16 -0.86
N LYS A 35 -9.47 9.10 -0.73
CA LYS A 35 -9.16 8.46 0.56
C LYS A 35 -7.71 8.65 0.99
N GLY A 36 -7.17 9.86 0.80
CA GLY A 36 -5.89 10.23 1.39
C GLY A 36 -5.93 10.10 2.91
N LEU A 37 -4.82 9.70 3.52
CA LEU A 37 -4.77 9.41 4.95
C LEU A 37 -4.91 10.67 5.80
N ILE A 38 -4.25 11.74 5.42
CA ILE A 38 -4.20 13.00 6.16
C ILE A 38 -4.30 14.16 5.18
N GLY A 39 -5.12 15.18 5.54
CA GLY A 39 -5.20 16.42 4.76
C GLY A 39 -6.12 16.34 3.55
N ASP A 40 -5.99 17.33 2.67
CA ASP A 40 -6.91 17.56 1.56
C ASP A 40 -6.34 17.15 0.20
N TYR A 41 -5.26 16.41 0.17
CA TYR A 41 -4.66 15.98 -1.08
C TYR A 41 -5.46 14.85 -1.74
N LYS A 42 -5.39 14.79 -3.08
CA LYS A 42 -5.96 13.71 -3.87
C LYS A 42 -4.88 12.73 -4.30
N LEU A 43 -5.20 11.45 -4.27
CA LEU A 43 -4.28 10.40 -4.69
C LEU A 43 -4.47 10.08 -6.18
N LYS A 44 -4.16 11.05 -7.05
CA LYS A 44 -4.34 10.91 -8.50
C LYS A 44 -3.30 9.97 -9.11
N LEU A 45 -3.69 9.28 -10.18
CA LEU A 45 -2.81 8.41 -10.97
C LEU A 45 -2.12 7.34 -10.13
N ASN A 46 -2.85 6.72 -9.21
CA ASN A 46 -2.30 5.74 -8.29
C ASN A 46 -1.09 6.30 -7.51
N SER A 47 -1.17 7.54 -7.07
CA SER A 47 -0.12 8.10 -6.23
C SER A 47 -0.17 7.47 -4.83
N TYR A 48 0.94 7.56 -4.13
CA TYR A 48 1.23 6.77 -2.95
C TYR A 48 1.31 7.65 -1.71
N ASP A 49 0.63 7.27 -0.64
CA ASP A 49 0.78 7.89 0.67
C ASP A 49 0.97 6.79 1.74
N LEU A 50 1.06 7.18 2.99
CA LEU A 50 1.23 6.22 4.08
C LEU A 50 0.04 5.27 4.18
N GLY A 51 -1.18 5.72 3.90
CA GLY A 51 -2.37 4.87 3.93
C GLY A 51 -2.29 3.72 2.93
N VAL A 52 -1.79 4.00 1.72
CA VAL A 52 -1.54 2.97 0.70
C VAL A 52 -0.52 1.97 1.20
N ASP A 53 0.54 2.46 1.84
CA ASP A 53 1.64 1.61 2.32
C ASP A 53 1.21 0.74 3.51
N ILE A 54 0.40 1.27 4.40
CA ILE A 54 -0.14 0.51 5.53
C ILE A 54 -0.91 -0.71 5.02
N GLU A 55 -1.74 -0.52 4.00
CA GLU A 55 -2.50 -1.62 3.41
C GLU A 55 -1.58 -2.63 2.72
N LEU A 56 -0.57 -2.15 1.99
CA LEU A 56 0.38 -3.05 1.33
C LEU A 56 1.14 -3.90 2.34
N TYR A 57 1.64 -3.28 3.41
CA TYR A 57 2.33 -4.01 4.45
C TYR A 57 1.43 -5.05 5.11
N ASP A 58 0.18 -4.69 5.38
CA ASP A 58 -0.79 -5.60 5.97
C ASP A 58 -1.06 -6.80 5.06
N VAL A 59 -1.29 -6.58 3.77
CA VAL A 59 -1.57 -7.67 2.84
C VAL A 59 -0.38 -8.60 2.67
N LEU A 60 0.84 -8.06 2.67
CA LEU A 60 2.04 -8.88 2.56
C LEU A 60 2.20 -9.81 3.76
N GLN A 61 1.91 -9.32 4.95
CA GLN A 61 1.92 -10.15 6.16
C GLN A 61 0.85 -11.24 6.11
N ARG A 62 -0.35 -10.89 5.65
CA ARG A 62 -1.44 -11.86 5.53
C ARG A 62 -1.13 -12.94 4.50
N LEU A 63 -0.53 -12.57 3.37
CA LEU A 63 -0.13 -13.53 2.35
C LEU A 63 0.91 -14.50 2.90
N ARG A 64 1.83 -14.00 3.72
CA ARG A 64 2.88 -14.83 4.32
C ARG A 64 2.34 -15.82 5.35
N PHE A 65 1.44 -15.39 6.21
CA PHE A 65 1.01 -16.17 7.37
C PHE A 65 -0.37 -16.80 7.22
N GLU A 66 -1.29 -16.18 6.49
CA GLU A 66 -2.64 -16.72 6.29
C GLU A 66 -2.79 -17.51 4.99
N TYR A 67 -1.96 -17.22 3.99
CA TYR A 67 -2.01 -17.89 2.68
C TYR A 67 -0.64 -18.46 2.29
N PRO A 68 -0.08 -19.35 3.11
CA PRO A 68 1.29 -19.85 2.87
C PRO A 68 1.43 -20.67 1.58
N PHE A 69 0.33 -21.12 0.99
CA PHE A 69 0.32 -21.85 -0.28
C PHE A 69 0.54 -20.93 -1.49
N VAL A 70 0.39 -19.61 -1.33
CA VAL A 70 0.67 -18.66 -2.39
C VAL A 70 2.19 -18.57 -2.57
N ASN A 71 2.65 -18.85 -3.79
CA ASN A 71 4.07 -18.80 -4.11
C ASN A 71 4.41 -17.78 -5.21
N LEU A 72 3.42 -17.09 -5.76
CA LEU A 72 3.61 -16.05 -6.75
C LEU A 72 2.64 -14.91 -6.49
N ILE A 73 3.18 -13.70 -6.39
CA ILE A 73 2.39 -12.48 -6.24
C ILE A 73 2.60 -11.64 -7.49
N ILE A 74 1.51 -11.32 -8.18
CA ILE A 74 1.52 -10.45 -9.35
C ILE A 74 0.87 -9.13 -8.97
N ILE A 75 1.64 -8.05 -9.02
CA ILE A 75 1.13 -6.72 -8.73
C ILE A 75 0.66 -6.09 -10.03
N LYS A 76 -0.62 -5.72 -10.06
CA LYS A 76 -1.26 -5.12 -11.24
C LYS A 76 -1.81 -3.75 -10.88
N SER A 77 -1.84 -2.85 -11.85
CA SER A 77 -2.51 -1.56 -11.68
C SER A 77 -3.97 -1.66 -12.13
N GLY A 78 -4.88 -1.12 -11.32
CA GLY A 78 -6.27 -0.94 -11.71
C GLY A 78 -6.51 0.40 -12.41
N ASN A 79 -5.49 1.23 -12.55
CA ASN A 79 -5.57 2.52 -13.20
C ASN A 79 -5.12 2.41 -14.66
N GLU A 80 -5.97 2.87 -15.58
CA GLU A 80 -5.70 2.75 -17.01
C GLU A 80 -4.59 3.67 -17.52
N ARG A 81 -4.31 4.76 -16.78
CA ARG A 81 -3.38 5.81 -17.22
C ARG A 81 -1.96 5.58 -16.75
N ALA A 82 -1.79 4.99 -15.57
CA ALA A 82 -0.48 4.83 -14.97
C ALA A 82 -0.47 3.64 -14.03
N PHE A 83 0.67 2.98 -13.93
CA PHE A 83 0.86 1.99 -12.87
C PHE A 83 0.84 2.68 -11.52
N SER A 84 1.68 3.68 -11.33
CA SER A 84 1.70 4.54 -10.15
C SER A 84 2.45 5.83 -10.46
N ALA A 85 1.94 6.94 -9.95
CA ALA A 85 2.65 8.23 -10.03
C ALA A 85 3.72 8.40 -8.95
N GLY A 86 3.89 7.38 -8.09
CA GLY A 86 4.83 7.45 -6.98
C GLY A 86 4.28 8.21 -5.78
N ALA A 87 5.16 8.64 -4.89
CA ALA A 87 4.75 9.38 -3.69
C ALA A 87 3.99 10.64 -4.05
N ASN A 88 2.89 10.89 -3.33
CA ASN A 88 2.05 12.04 -3.60
C ASN A 88 2.77 13.33 -3.23
N ILE A 89 3.00 14.18 -4.23
CA ILE A 89 3.79 15.42 -4.06
C ILE A 89 3.08 16.40 -3.12
N LYS A 90 1.76 16.53 -3.26
CA LYS A 90 1.00 17.46 -2.41
C LYS A 90 1.00 17.00 -0.96
N MET A 91 0.89 15.70 -0.71
CA MET A 91 1.00 15.13 0.62
C MET A 91 2.36 15.47 1.23
N LEU A 92 3.45 15.28 0.46
CA LEU A 92 4.79 15.57 0.95
C LEU A 92 4.96 17.06 1.24
N ALA A 93 4.40 17.94 0.40
CA ALA A 93 4.49 19.38 0.60
C ALA A 93 3.76 19.84 1.87
N GLU A 94 2.64 19.22 2.20
CA GLU A 94 1.79 19.60 3.34
C GLU A 94 2.12 18.84 4.63
N ALA A 95 2.88 17.75 4.55
CA ALA A 95 3.15 16.90 5.70
C ALA A 95 4.12 17.56 6.68
N SER A 96 3.93 17.25 7.97
CA SER A 96 4.91 17.62 8.99
C SER A 96 6.22 16.88 8.77
N HIS A 97 7.30 17.38 9.36
CA HIS A 97 8.59 16.69 9.29
C HIS A 97 8.50 15.27 9.86
N ALA A 98 7.83 15.11 11.00
CA ALA A 98 7.66 13.80 11.61
C ALA A 98 6.91 12.84 10.69
N HIS A 99 5.86 13.30 10.01
CA HIS A 99 5.12 12.47 9.08
C HIS A 99 5.97 12.04 7.89
N LYS A 100 6.77 12.96 7.34
CA LYS A 100 7.69 12.64 6.23
C LYS A 100 8.69 11.56 6.62
N VAL A 101 9.29 11.69 7.81
CA VAL A 101 10.25 10.71 8.30
C VAL A 101 9.57 9.34 8.51
N ASN A 102 8.40 9.32 9.11
CA ASN A 102 7.67 8.08 9.34
C ASN A 102 7.22 7.43 8.05
N PHE A 103 6.78 8.22 7.08
CA PHE A 103 6.42 7.70 5.76
C PHE A 103 7.62 7.01 5.10
N CYS A 104 8.79 7.64 5.09
CA CYS A 104 9.99 7.06 4.50
C CYS A 104 10.44 5.79 5.24
N LYS A 105 10.37 5.79 6.56
CA LYS A 105 10.70 4.60 7.35
C LYS A 105 9.76 3.45 7.06
N TYR A 106 8.47 3.74 7.01
CA TYR A 106 7.45 2.71 6.78
C TYR A 106 7.61 2.08 5.40
N THR A 107 7.81 2.90 4.36
CA THR A 107 8.02 2.38 3.01
C THR A 107 9.27 1.52 2.92
N ASN A 108 10.33 1.87 3.63
CA ASN A 108 11.53 1.05 3.70
C ASN A 108 11.28 -0.30 4.40
N GLU A 109 10.48 -0.32 5.45
CA GLU A 109 10.10 -1.57 6.13
C GLU A 109 9.26 -2.46 5.21
N THR A 110 8.33 -1.87 4.46
CA THR A 110 7.53 -2.60 3.47
C THR A 110 8.44 -3.21 2.40
N ARG A 111 9.39 -2.45 1.88
CA ARG A 111 10.35 -2.92 0.90
C ARG A 111 11.18 -4.08 1.45
N ASN A 112 11.68 -3.96 2.66
CA ASN A 112 12.46 -5.02 3.31
C ASN A 112 11.63 -6.29 3.47
N PHE A 113 10.35 -6.14 3.80
CA PHE A 113 9.44 -7.29 3.94
C PHE A 113 9.23 -8.00 2.61
N ILE A 114 9.07 -7.24 1.52
CA ILE A 114 8.96 -7.80 0.16
C ILE A 114 10.22 -8.60 -0.18
N GLU A 115 11.37 -8.00 0.03
CA GLU A 115 12.66 -8.64 -0.29
C GLU A 115 12.87 -9.92 0.51
N SER A 116 12.60 -9.89 1.81
CA SER A 116 12.75 -11.07 2.66
C SER A 116 11.74 -12.17 2.32
N SER A 117 10.55 -11.79 1.90
CA SER A 117 9.52 -12.75 1.50
C SER A 117 9.87 -13.44 0.17
N SER A 118 10.57 -12.74 -0.72
CA SER A 118 10.95 -13.27 -2.03
C SER A 118 12.01 -14.39 -1.95
N ILE A 119 12.71 -14.50 -0.84
CA ILE A 119 13.76 -15.51 -0.65
C ILE A 119 13.17 -16.85 -0.18
N ARG A 120 11.93 -16.86 0.21
CA ARG A 120 11.30 -18.03 0.82
C ARG A 120 10.66 -18.99 -0.19
#